data_4c99cc7aafed9ff2dbabe4dfefefd333
#
_entry.id   4c99cc7aafed9ff2dbabe4dfefefd333
#
_cell.length_a   1.000
_cell.length_b   1.000
_cell.length_c   1.000
_cell.angle_alpha   90.00
_cell.angle_beta   90.00
_cell.angle_gamma   90.00
#
_symmetry.space_group_name_H-M   'P 1'
#
loop_
_entity.id
_entity.type
_entity.pdbx_description
1 polymer ?
#
loop_
_entity_poly.entity_id
_entity_poly.type
_entity_poly.pdbx_seq_one_letter_code
_entity_poly.pdbx_strand_id
1 'polypeptide(L)'
;MKQVLFVRPDSREGGKIMWCESGSERVEVVDSLEMLAEHPLATRVCLLLPASDMIFRHFTLPKKMASQAMAFSWMAEETLIGDVDNLHWTVLHKKGADVDAVAIDADRLRAALTRCQEAGLNVIQALPDAWLLPVTTGGSTLVAQDDSYWLRLSPHVAGEMEATLLPLLMQKAGVGEVWCYGDAPAKVHVDVQHAWQHPLALIQPQWQTCRVNLLHGEFSLKAGHGRAAKSMKAAMVAAGVLSVGLLLGPRIAMAWMLVQQENRVQEEIVQVYQHHFPSMRQQTNIKYHFGQSLKKQSKGFFLQLDELEKARQAVPAMEIDLLEYDAQQNTLTLSVSAQNQPALQAFVNQTRENFDFTLQPVSTTEPYTAMIAGKHK
;
A
#
# COMPACT_ATOMS: atom_id res chain seq x y z
N MET A 1 17.36 -6.65 13.18
CA MET A 1 16.00 -6.97 13.69
C MET A 1 15.15 -5.73 13.57
N LYS A 2 13.87 -5.86 13.20
CA LYS A 2 12.96 -4.73 13.19
C LYS A 2 12.57 -4.41 14.63
N GLN A 3 12.96 -3.26 15.15
CA GLN A 3 12.55 -2.82 16.49
C GLN A 3 11.09 -2.37 16.45
N VAL A 4 10.33 -2.78 17.47
CA VAL A 4 8.94 -2.39 17.70
C VAL A 4 8.71 -2.09 19.18
N LEU A 5 7.68 -1.33 19.45
CA LEU A 5 7.16 -1.10 20.79
C LEU A 5 5.97 -2.05 21.02
N PHE A 6 6.08 -2.98 21.95
CA PHE A 6 4.96 -3.77 22.41
C PHE A 6 4.12 -2.91 23.37
N VAL A 7 2.84 -2.82 23.08
CA VAL A 7 1.89 -2.09 23.93
C VAL A 7 0.70 -3.01 24.19
N ARG A 8 0.44 -3.28 25.46
CA ARG A 8 -0.71 -4.10 25.92
C ARG A 8 -1.57 -3.27 26.85
N PRO A 9 -2.68 -2.71 26.34
CA PRO A 9 -3.68 -2.07 27.18
C PRO A 9 -4.44 -3.12 28.00
N ASP A 10 -4.92 -2.76 29.18
CA ASP A 10 -5.84 -3.60 29.95
C ASP A 10 -7.20 -3.71 29.20
N SER A 11 -7.92 -4.80 29.45
CA SER A 11 -9.30 -4.99 28.96
C SER A 11 -10.28 -3.99 29.55
N ARG A 12 -9.98 -3.46 30.74
CA ARG A 12 -10.83 -2.51 31.47
C ARG A 12 -10.53 -1.08 31.07
N GLU A 13 -11.56 -0.26 30.92
CA GLU A 13 -11.37 1.18 30.71
C GLU A 13 -10.66 1.81 31.90
N GLY A 14 -9.60 2.59 31.63
CA GLY A 14 -8.75 3.19 32.68
C GLY A 14 -7.78 2.22 33.34
N GLY A 15 -7.65 0.98 32.82
CA GLY A 15 -6.66 0.03 33.25
C GLY A 15 -5.22 0.43 32.83
N LYS A 16 -4.26 -0.12 33.54
CA LYS A 16 -2.82 0.13 33.30
C LYS A 16 -2.38 -0.43 31.95
N ILE A 17 -1.47 0.27 31.30
CA ILE A 17 -0.91 -0.11 30.02
C ILE A 17 0.50 -0.64 30.23
N MET A 18 0.71 -1.91 29.91
CA MET A 18 2.05 -2.51 29.94
C MET A 18 2.72 -2.31 28.59
N TRP A 19 4.00 -1.99 28.60
CA TRP A 19 4.77 -1.84 27.38
C TRP A 19 6.23 -2.26 27.56
N CYS A 20 6.87 -2.64 26.48
CA CYS A 20 8.31 -2.88 26.41
C CYS A 20 8.83 -2.72 24.99
N GLU A 21 10.12 -2.44 24.85
CA GLU A 21 10.78 -2.50 23.55
C GLU A 21 11.10 -3.94 23.15
N SER A 22 11.08 -4.21 21.87
CA SER A 22 11.53 -5.52 21.35
C SER A 22 13.02 -5.75 21.64
N GLY A 23 13.33 -6.88 22.25
CA GLY A 23 14.69 -7.24 22.72
C GLY A 23 14.97 -6.80 24.15
N SER A 24 14.05 -6.10 24.82
CA SER A 24 14.15 -5.74 26.23
C SER A 24 13.35 -6.72 27.10
N GLU A 25 13.92 -7.13 28.22
CA GLU A 25 13.20 -7.87 29.27
C GLU A 25 12.50 -6.91 30.26
N ARG A 26 12.85 -5.63 30.21
CA ARG A 26 12.27 -4.62 31.09
C ARG A 26 10.90 -4.22 30.58
N VAL A 27 9.88 -4.51 31.35
CA VAL A 27 8.50 -4.12 31.12
C VAL A 27 8.15 -2.95 32.04
N GLU A 28 7.56 -1.95 31.47
CA GLU A 28 7.10 -0.74 32.16
C GLU A 28 5.59 -0.61 32.09
N VAL A 29 5.04 0.17 33.00
CA VAL A 29 3.60 0.41 33.10
C VAL A 29 3.33 1.90 33.04
N VAL A 30 2.36 2.30 32.26
CA VAL A 30 1.88 3.69 32.16
C VAL A 30 0.36 3.74 32.33
N ASP A 31 -0.14 4.89 32.72
CA ASP A 31 -1.55 5.09 32.98
C ASP A 31 -2.33 5.51 31.72
N SER A 32 -1.64 5.99 30.69
CA SER A 32 -2.28 6.40 29.42
C SER A 32 -1.39 6.16 28.20
N LEU A 33 -2.01 6.01 27.03
CA LEU A 33 -1.31 5.79 25.74
C LEU A 33 -0.54 7.03 25.29
N GLU A 34 -0.99 8.21 25.61
CA GLU A 34 -0.39 9.50 25.26
C GLU A 34 1.05 9.62 25.83
N MET A 35 1.31 8.98 26.98
CA MET A 35 2.65 8.95 27.56
C MET A 35 3.68 8.26 26.66
N LEU A 36 3.22 7.43 25.73
CA LEU A 36 4.07 6.74 24.76
C LEU A 36 4.23 7.48 23.43
N ALA A 37 3.54 8.59 23.24
CA ALA A 37 3.54 9.35 21.97
C ALA A 37 4.93 9.87 21.59
N GLU A 38 5.73 10.27 22.56
CA GLU A 38 7.09 10.79 22.34
C GLU A 38 8.16 9.69 22.27
N HIS A 39 7.76 8.42 22.44
CA HIS A 39 8.69 7.31 22.37
C HIS A 39 9.25 7.14 20.93
N PRO A 40 10.57 6.91 20.74
CA PRO A 40 11.16 6.76 19.40
C PRO A 40 10.48 5.69 18.52
N LEU A 41 9.89 4.67 19.15
CA LEU A 41 9.18 3.58 18.48
C LEU A 41 7.66 3.78 18.43
N ALA A 42 7.12 4.95 18.77
CA ALA A 42 5.69 5.24 18.70
C ALA A 42 5.11 5.07 17.27
N THR A 43 5.95 5.22 16.24
CA THR A 43 5.57 4.98 14.85
C THR A 43 5.57 3.51 14.44
N ARG A 44 5.93 2.58 15.36
CA ARG A 44 6.09 1.15 15.07
C ARG A 44 5.60 0.30 16.24
N VAL A 45 4.32 0.41 16.55
CA VAL A 45 3.69 -0.28 17.67
C VAL A 45 3.18 -1.66 17.25
N CYS A 46 3.51 -2.68 18.04
CA CYS A 46 2.83 -3.98 18.04
C CYS A 46 1.82 -3.97 19.19
N LEU A 47 0.54 -3.87 18.85
CA LEU A 47 -0.55 -3.86 19.82
C LEU A 47 -0.87 -5.29 20.24
N LEU A 48 -0.75 -5.56 21.53
CA LEU A 48 -1.12 -6.84 22.13
C LEU A 48 -2.49 -6.71 22.77
N LEU A 49 -3.44 -7.39 22.21
CA LEU A 49 -4.81 -7.38 22.72
C LEU A 49 -5.03 -8.57 23.66
N PRO A 50 -5.76 -8.39 24.77
CA PRO A 50 -6.05 -9.47 25.71
C PRO A 50 -6.69 -10.66 25.03
N ALA A 51 -6.06 -11.82 25.12
CA ALA A 51 -6.61 -13.06 24.56
C ALA A 51 -7.90 -13.50 25.27
N SER A 52 -8.13 -13.01 26.50
CA SER A 52 -9.41 -13.17 27.24
C SER A 52 -10.60 -12.51 26.53
N ASP A 53 -10.37 -11.50 25.72
CA ASP A 53 -11.41 -10.80 24.96
C ASP A 53 -11.66 -11.42 23.58
N MET A 54 -11.04 -12.57 23.30
CA MET A 54 -11.07 -13.25 22.02
C MET A 54 -11.66 -14.65 22.09
N ILE A 55 -12.14 -15.10 20.96
CA ILE A 55 -12.72 -16.44 20.79
C ILE A 55 -11.77 -17.25 19.92
N PHE A 56 -11.15 -18.27 20.49
CA PHE A 56 -10.32 -19.21 19.77
C PHE A 56 -11.13 -20.42 19.34
N ARG A 57 -11.01 -20.82 18.07
CA ARG A 57 -11.74 -21.97 17.52
C ARG A 57 -10.90 -22.75 16.53
N HIS A 58 -11.16 -24.06 16.53
CA HIS A 58 -10.72 -24.98 15.51
C HIS A 58 -11.88 -25.28 14.56
N PHE A 59 -11.66 -25.18 13.25
CA PHE A 59 -12.64 -25.44 12.20
C PHE A 59 -12.10 -26.48 11.22
N THR A 60 -12.96 -27.39 10.77
CA THR A 60 -12.69 -28.24 9.61
C THR A 60 -13.52 -27.72 8.43
N LEU A 61 -12.87 -27.04 7.50
CA LEU A 61 -13.55 -26.36 6.39
C LEU A 61 -13.99 -27.33 5.30
N PRO A 62 -15.22 -27.21 4.78
CA PRO A 62 -15.67 -27.94 3.60
C PRO A 62 -14.84 -27.59 2.36
N LYS A 63 -14.64 -28.55 1.45
CA LYS A 63 -13.78 -28.40 0.26
C LYS A 63 -14.18 -27.29 -0.74
N LYS A 64 -15.39 -26.73 -0.62
CA LYS A 64 -15.94 -25.72 -1.55
C LYS A 64 -16.62 -24.58 -0.78
N MET A 65 -15.85 -23.63 -0.27
CA MET A 65 -16.41 -22.38 0.25
C MET A 65 -15.76 -21.16 -0.38
N ALA A 66 -16.59 -20.18 -0.78
CA ALA A 66 -16.15 -19.00 -1.53
C ALA A 66 -15.44 -17.95 -0.65
N SER A 67 -15.73 -17.88 0.65
CA SER A 67 -15.12 -16.96 1.60
C SER A 67 -14.88 -17.64 2.95
N GLN A 68 -13.64 -17.59 3.44
CA GLN A 68 -13.28 -18.17 4.74
C GLN A 68 -13.94 -17.43 5.91
N ALA A 69 -14.02 -16.11 5.87
CA ALA A 69 -14.60 -15.33 6.96
C ALA A 69 -16.09 -15.62 7.16
N MET A 70 -16.88 -15.70 6.08
CA MET A 70 -18.29 -16.09 6.15
C MET A 70 -18.46 -17.54 6.64
N ALA A 71 -17.53 -18.44 6.28
CA ALA A 71 -17.55 -19.82 6.77
C ALA A 71 -17.38 -19.90 8.27
N PHE A 72 -16.45 -19.11 8.82
CA PHE A 72 -16.21 -19.08 10.27
C PHE A 72 -17.42 -18.55 11.05
N SER A 73 -18.01 -17.43 10.63
CA SER A 73 -19.21 -16.89 11.27
C SER A 73 -20.36 -17.89 11.26
N TRP A 74 -20.65 -18.48 10.10
CA TRP A 74 -21.72 -19.48 9.98
C TRP A 74 -21.48 -20.73 10.84
N MET A 75 -20.25 -21.28 10.85
CA MET A 75 -19.93 -22.45 11.70
C MET A 75 -19.87 -22.10 13.18
N ALA A 76 -19.58 -20.85 13.52
CA ALA A 76 -19.54 -20.38 14.90
C ALA A 76 -20.93 -20.10 15.46
N GLU A 77 -21.89 -19.70 14.64
CA GLU A 77 -23.26 -19.37 15.01
C GLU A 77 -23.95 -20.51 15.79
N GLU A 78 -23.69 -21.77 15.42
CA GLU A 78 -24.24 -22.94 16.12
C GLU A 78 -23.73 -23.10 17.56
N THR A 79 -22.58 -22.52 17.89
CA THR A 79 -21.86 -22.81 19.15
C THR A 79 -21.57 -21.58 20.00
N LEU A 80 -21.77 -20.39 19.48
CA LEU A 80 -21.54 -19.13 20.18
C LEU A 80 -22.87 -18.50 20.59
N ILE A 81 -22.89 -17.88 21.78
CA ILE A 81 -23.99 -17.06 22.28
C ILE A 81 -23.60 -15.62 21.99
N GLY A 82 -24.35 -14.92 21.12
CA GLY A 82 -24.13 -13.52 20.80
C GLY A 82 -24.09 -13.25 19.28
N ASP A 83 -23.81 -12.03 18.92
CA ASP A 83 -23.72 -11.59 17.52
C ASP A 83 -22.40 -12.09 16.91
N VAL A 84 -22.49 -13.02 15.99
CA VAL A 84 -21.34 -13.56 15.27
C VAL A 84 -20.97 -12.75 14.01
N ASP A 85 -21.87 -11.89 13.55
CA ASP A 85 -21.67 -11.11 12.32
C ASP A 85 -20.64 -9.98 12.52
N ASN A 86 -20.53 -9.48 13.76
CA ASN A 86 -19.55 -8.47 14.13
C ASN A 86 -18.18 -9.03 14.52
N LEU A 87 -17.95 -10.33 14.35
CA LEU A 87 -16.68 -10.95 14.68
C LEU A 87 -15.66 -10.84 13.55
N HIS A 88 -14.52 -10.25 13.86
CA HIS A 88 -13.37 -10.20 12.97
C HIS A 88 -12.51 -11.46 13.13
N TRP A 89 -12.62 -12.38 12.17
CA TRP A 89 -11.92 -13.67 12.19
C TRP A 89 -10.54 -13.58 11.56
N THR A 90 -9.53 -14.07 12.25
CA THR A 90 -8.15 -14.19 11.78
C THR A 90 -7.66 -15.61 11.84
N VAL A 91 -7.09 -16.12 10.75
CA VAL A 91 -6.47 -17.44 10.69
C VAL A 91 -5.13 -17.42 11.41
N LEU A 92 -4.98 -18.28 12.41
CA LEU A 92 -3.74 -18.47 13.16
C LEU A 92 -2.87 -19.55 12.50
N HIS A 93 -3.48 -20.70 12.18
CA HIS A 93 -2.82 -21.81 11.53
C HIS A 93 -3.78 -22.52 10.57
N LYS A 94 -3.26 -23.05 9.47
CA LYS A 94 -4.04 -23.83 8.50
C LYS A 94 -3.25 -25.04 8.02
N LYS A 95 -3.87 -26.22 8.10
CA LYS A 95 -3.33 -27.46 7.60
C LYS A 95 -4.40 -28.23 6.82
N GLY A 96 -4.40 -28.09 5.51
CA GLY A 96 -5.42 -28.68 4.65
C GLY A 96 -6.81 -28.07 4.90
N ALA A 97 -7.75 -28.90 5.35
CA ALA A 97 -9.11 -28.47 5.71
C ALA A 97 -9.19 -27.89 7.14
N ASP A 98 -8.24 -28.27 8.01
CA ASP A 98 -8.23 -27.85 9.40
C ASP A 98 -7.63 -26.45 9.54
N VAL A 99 -8.34 -25.58 10.26
CA VAL A 99 -8.00 -24.19 10.45
C VAL A 99 -8.20 -23.79 11.90
N ASP A 100 -7.14 -23.32 12.52
CA ASP A 100 -7.21 -22.65 13.82
C ASP A 100 -7.39 -21.16 13.58
N ALA A 101 -8.43 -20.57 14.14
CA ALA A 101 -8.75 -19.17 13.98
C ALA A 101 -9.07 -18.51 15.32
N VAL A 102 -8.87 -17.22 15.37
CA VAL A 102 -9.25 -16.35 16.47
C VAL A 102 -10.21 -15.27 15.96
N ALA A 103 -11.22 -14.97 16.74
CA ALA A 103 -12.12 -13.86 16.50
C ALA A 103 -12.04 -12.83 17.63
N ILE A 104 -12.14 -11.59 17.24
CA ILE A 104 -12.34 -10.44 18.15
C ILE A 104 -13.56 -9.66 17.66
N ASP A 105 -14.29 -9.07 18.58
CA ASP A 105 -15.34 -8.11 18.22
C ASP A 105 -14.75 -6.96 17.43
N ALA A 106 -15.31 -6.69 16.23
CA ALA A 106 -14.79 -5.69 15.31
C ALA A 106 -14.82 -4.26 15.90
N ASP A 107 -15.81 -3.96 16.72
CA ASP A 107 -15.91 -2.63 17.36
C ASP A 107 -14.88 -2.48 18.47
N ARG A 108 -14.58 -3.54 19.23
CA ARG A 108 -13.47 -3.54 20.19
C ARG A 108 -12.12 -3.31 19.50
N LEU A 109 -11.85 -4.02 18.42
CA LEU A 109 -10.62 -3.83 17.65
C LEU A 109 -10.54 -2.40 17.10
N ARG A 110 -11.62 -1.89 16.55
CA ARG A 110 -11.71 -0.52 16.03
C ARG A 110 -11.47 0.51 17.13
N ALA A 111 -12.10 0.36 18.29
CA ALA A 111 -11.90 1.24 19.43
C ALA A 111 -10.46 1.24 19.94
N ALA A 112 -9.83 0.06 20.03
CA ALA A 112 -8.42 -0.04 20.44
C ALA A 112 -7.46 0.65 19.45
N LEU A 113 -7.68 0.47 18.15
CA LEU A 113 -6.88 1.13 17.12
C LEU A 113 -7.11 2.65 17.11
N THR A 114 -8.34 3.11 17.27
CA THR A 114 -8.68 4.54 17.34
C THR A 114 -7.99 5.19 18.52
N ARG A 115 -8.05 4.60 19.71
CA ARG A 115 -7.34 5.11 20.91
C ARG A 115 -5.83 5.20 20.68
N CYS A 116 -5.22 4.20 20.07
CA CYS A 116 -3.79 4.27 19.70
C CYS A 116 -3.51 5.42 18.73
N GLN A 117 -4.35 5.60 17.73
CA GLN A 117 -4.19 6.65 16.74
C GLN A 117 -4.36 8.04 17.34
N GLU A 118 -5.35 8.24 18.22
CA GLU A 118 -5.60 9.50 18.93
C GLU A 118 -4.43 9.85 19.85
N ALA A 119 -3.82 8.85 20.48
CA ALA A 119 -2.62 8.99 21.28
C ALA A 119 -1.33 9.17 20.45
N GLY A 120 -1.41 9.27 19.13
CA GLY A 120 -0.23 9.45 18.27
C GLY A 120 0.60 8.19 18.01
N LEU A 121 0.08 7.01 18.36
CA LEU A 121 0.75 5.73 18.17
C LEU A 121 0.37 5.11 16.81
N ASN A 122 1.35 4.72 16.01
CA ASN A 122 1.12 4.02 14.75
C ASN A 122 1.25 2.51 14.93
N VAL A 123 0.10 1.82 14.96
CA VAL A 123 0.03 0.37 15.11
C VAL A 123 0.34 -0.30 13.76
N ILE A 124 1.42 -1.05 13.69
CA ILE A 124 1.83 -1.80 12.49
C ILE A 124 1.43 -3.28 12.52
N GLN A 125 1.14 -3.79 13.72
CA GLN A 125 0.70 -5.17 13.94
C GLN A 125 -0.20 -5.23 15.17
N ALA A 126 -1.23 -6.06 15.15
CA ALA A 126 -2.05 -6.39 16.31
C ALA A 126 -2.14 -7.90 16.47
N LEU A 127 -2.00 -8.40 17.71
CA LEU A 127 -1.90 -9.82 18.02
C LEU A 127 -2.59 -10.13 19.35
N PRO A 128 -3.11 -11.37 19.54
CA PRO A 128 -3.49 -11.84 20.87
C PRO A 128 -2.25 -12.00 21.76
N ASP A 129 -2.29 -11.49 22.98
CA ASP A 129 -1.17 -11.49 23.91
C ASP A 129 -0.73 -12.89 24.35
N ALA A 130 -1.56 -13.59 25.11
CA ALA A 130 -1.23 -14.90 25.68
C ALA A 130 -1.06 -16.01 24.63
N TRP A 131 -1.57 -15.82 23.40
CA TRP A 131 -1.36 -16.76 22.30
C TRP A 131 0.11 -16.85 21.84
N LEU A 132 0.88 -15.82 22.13
CA LEU A 132 2.32 -15.78 21.81
C LEU A 132 3.19 -16.45 22.90
N LEU A 133 2.62 -16.94 23.99
CA LEU A 133 3.40 -17.67 24.99
C LEU A 133 4.07 -18.91 24.35
N PRO A 134 5.27 -19.29 24.80
CA PRO A 134 5.92 -20.49 24.32
C PRO A 134 5.05 -21.71 24.59
N VAL A 135 5.03 -22.67 23.70
CA VAL A 135 4.33 -23.94 23.88
C VAL A 135 5.10 -25.07 23.20
N THR A 136 5.16 -26.22 23.86
CA THR A 136 5.68 -27.45 23.27
C THR A 136 4.59 -28.18 22.51
N THR A 137 4.98 -29.13 21.66
CA THR A 137 4.02 -29.95 20.89
C THR A 137 3.17 -30.78 21.86
N GLY A 138 1.87 -30.47 21.94
CA GLY A 138 0.93 -31.12 22.86
C GLY A 138 1.01 -30.65 24.32
N GLY A 139 1.87 -29.68 24.63
CA GLY A 139 1.99 -29.08 25.95
C GLY A 139 1.21 -27.80 26.12
N SER A 140 1.17 -27.29 27.33
CA SER A 140 0.56 -26.04 27.73
C SER A 140 1.52 -25.19 28.55
N THR A 141 1.33 -23.88 28.49
CA THR A 141 2.15 -22.91 29.26
C THR A 141 1.25 -22.04 30.11
N LEU A 142 1.65 -21.90 31.38
CA LEU A 142 1.03 -21.03 32.36
C LEU A 142 2.07 -20.00 32.81
N VAL A 143 1.65 -18.76 32.95
CA VAL A 143 2.49 -17.68 33.49
C VAL A 143 1.75 -16.97 34.60
N ALA A 144 2.28 -17.03 35.83
CA ALA A 144 1.67 -16.38 36.98
C ALA A 144 1.68 -14.85 36.83
N GLN A 145 0.52 -14.22 37.04
CA GLN A 145 0.34 -12.78 36.98
C GLN A 145 -0.65 -12.34 38.09
N ASP A 146 -0.11 -11.86 39.18
CA ASP A 146 -0.91 -11.51 40.37
C ASP A 146 -1.87 -12.64 40.78
N ASP A 147 -3.19 -12.40 40.75
CA ASP A 147 -4.23 -13.38 41.08
C ASP A 147 -4.72 -14.22 39.86
N SER A 148 -4.11 -14.02 38.68
CA SER A 148 -4.48 -14.70 37.43
C SER A 148 -3.27 -15.42 36.80
N TYR A 149 -3.55 -16.21 35.78
CA TYR A 149 -2.55 -16.86 34.94
C TYR A 149 -2.82 -16.53 33.48
N TRP A 150 -1.81 -16.05 32.78
CA TRP A 150 -1.83 -16.14 31.34
C TRP A 150 -1.57 -17.58 30.93
N LEU A 151 -2.35 -18.04 29.99
CA LEU A 151 -2.32 -19.44 29.58
C LEU A 151 -2.34 -19.59 28.06
N ARG A 152 -1.58 -20.57 27.60
CA ARG A 152 -1.68 -21.12 26.25
C ARG A 152 -1.77 -22.65 26.37
N LEU A 153 -2.98 -23.17 26.17
CA LEU A 153 -3.26 -24.61 26.35
C LEU A 153 -3.03 -25.42 25.09
N SER A 154 -3.11 -24.76 23.91
CA SER A 154 -2.90 -25.40 22.62
C SER A 154 -2.63 -24.32 21.54
N PRO A 155 -2.32 -24.68 20.30
CA PRO A 155 -2.20 -23.71 19.21
C PRO A 155 -3.44 -22.83 19.00
N HIS A 156 -4.60 -23.27 19.42
CA HIS A 156 -5.89 -22.60 19.23
C HIS A 156 -6.64 -22.31 20.53
N VAL A 157 -5.97 -22.34 21.68
CA VAL A 157 -6.55 -21.95 22.97
C VAL A 157 -5.55 -21.15 23.77
N ALA A 158 -5.86 -19.89 23.98
CA ALA A 158 -5.07 -18.99 24.83
C ALA A 158 -6.03 -18.04 25.58
N GLY A 159 -5.57 -17.48 26.68
CA GLY A 159 -6.37 -16.55 27.47
C GLY A 159 -5.71 -16.16 28.78
N GLU A 160 -6.51 -15.56 29.63
CA GLU A 160 -6.19 -15.25 31.02
C GLU A 160 -7.29 -15.87 31.90
N MET A 161 -6.90 -16.46 33.01
CA MET A 161 -7.79 -17.14 33.91
C MET A 161 -7.41 -16.89 35.37
N GLU A 162 -8.38 -16.66 36.22
CA GLU A 162 -8.16 -16.57 37.66
C GLU A 162 -7.65 -17.91 38.19
N ALA A 163 -6.74 -17.85 39.17
CA ALA A 163 -6.14 -19.02 39.81
C ALA A 163 -7.17 -20.03 40.33
N THR A 164 -8.32 -19.55 40.80
CA THR A 164 -9.41 -20.34 41.36
C THR A 164 -10.12 -21.23 40.34
N LEU A 165 -10.23 -20.79 39.10
CA LEU A 165 -10.92 -21.49 38.00
C LEU A 165 -10.00 -22.39 37.18
N LEU A 166 -8.69 -22.15 37.27
CA LEU A 166 -7.70 -22.85 36.47
C LEU A 166 -7.73 -24.39 36.61
N PRO A 167 -7.89 -24.99 37.81
CA PRO A 167 -7.96 -26.43 37.95
C PRO A 167 -9.10 -27.06 37.15
N LEU A 168 -10.25 -26.42 37.12
CA LEU A 168 -11.43 -26.89 36.36
C LEU A 168 -11.16 -26.83 34.84
N LEU A 169 -10.53 -25.75 34.40
CA LEU A 169 -10.18 -25.58 32.98
C LEU A 169 -9.16 -26.65 32.56
N MET A 170 -8.11 -26.86 33.33
CA MET A 170 -7.06 -27.85 33.02
C MET A 170 -7.59 -29.27 32.99
N GLN A 171 -8.48 -29.61 33.91
CA GLN A 171 -9.14 -30.93 33.93
C GLN A 171 -9.98 -31.15 32.66
N LYS A 172 -10.72 -30.14 32.19
CA LYS A 172 -11.57 -30.26 30.99
C LYS A 172 -10.77 -30.19 29.70
N ALA A 173 -9.69 -29.46 29.66
CA ALA A 173 -8.89 -29.26 28.45
C ALA A 173 -8.08 -30.52 28.05
N GLY A 174 -7.86 -31.48 29.01
CA GLY A 174 -7.09 -32.69 28.75
C GLY A 174 -5.68 -32.41 28.25
N VAL A 175 -5.04 -31.38 28.83
CA VAL A 175 -3.73 -30.90 28.45
C VAL A 175 -2.64 -31.94 28.70
N GLY A 176 -1.62 -31.95 27.85
CA GLY A 176 -0.42 -32.77 28.03
C GLY A 176 0.53 -32.15 29.04
N GLU A 177 1.82 -32.06 28.71
CA GLU A 177 2.86 -31.50 29.57
C GLU A 177 2.56 -30.02 29.92
N VAL A 178 2.59 -29.67 31.21
CA VAL A 178 2.28 -28.34 31.73
C VAL A 178 3.55 -27.65 32.19
N TRP A 179 3.89 -26.55 31.53
CA TRP A 179 4.98 -25.67 31.93
C TRP A 179 4.42 -24.45 32.68
N CYS A 180 5.03 -24.10 33.82
CA CYS A 180 4.62 -22.94 34.60
C CYS A 180 5.80 -22.00 34.84
N TYR A 181 5.61 -20.74 34.53
CA TYR A 181 6.56 -19.67 34.85
C TYR A 181 6.06 -18.91 36.08
N GLY A 182 6.79 -19.05 37.18
CA GLY A 182 6.45 -18.50 38.50
C GLY A 182 5.81 -19.54 39.40
N ASP A 183 4.94 -19.08 40.30
CA ASP A 183 4.30 -19.96 41.29
C ASP A 183 3.29 -20.92 40.62
N ALA A 184 3.39 -22.17 40.98
CA ALA A 184 2.47 -23.18 40.49
C ALA A 184 1.08 -22.96 41.07
N PRO A 185 0.02 -23.04 40.24
CA PRO A 185 -1.35 -22.87 40.70
C PRO A 185 -1.79 -24.03 41.58
N ALA A 186 -2.55 -23.73 42.64
CA ALA A 186 -3.06 -24.73 43.54
C ALA A 186 -3.92 -25.78 42.78
N LYS A 187 -3.72 -27.06 43.10
CA LYS A 187 -4.49 -28.22 42.51
C LYS A 187 -4.32 -28.42 41.01
N VAL A 188 -3.29 -27.85 40.40
CA VAL A 188 -2.88 -28.12 39.01
C VAL A 188 -1.54 -28.83 39.05
N HIS A 189 -1.43 -29.95 38.34
CA HIS A 189 -0.16 -30.63 38.15
C HIS A 189 0.70 -29.80 37.15
N VAL A 190 1.92 -29.51 37.55
CA VAL A 190 2.90 -28.80 36.72
C VAL A 190 4.08 -29.75 36.50
N ASP A 191 4.39 -30.05 35.24
CA ASP A 191 5.49 -30.97 34.91
C ASP A 191 6.83 -30.26 34.94
N VAL A 192 6.88 -28.98 34.48
CA VAL A 192 8.13 -28.19 34.50
C VAL A 192 7.82 -26.81 35.04
N GLN A 193 8.53 -26.46 36.12
CA GLN A 193 8.46 -25.12 36.71
C GLN A 193 9.70 -24.30 36.35
N HIS A 194 9.49 -23.11 35.83
CA HIS A 194 10.49 -22.13 35.48
C HIS A 194 10.47 -20.96 36.48
N ALA A 195 11.57 -20.25 36.59
CA ALA A 195 11.59 -18.96 37.26
C ALA A 195 10.62 -18.00 36.63
N TRP A 196 9.96 -17.17 37.42
CA TRP A 196 9.03 -16.18 36.91
C TRP A 196 9.72 -15.23 35.92
N GLN A 197 9.05 -15.03 34.78
CA GLN A 197 9.42 -14.01 33.79
C GLN A 197 8.15 -13.27 33.41
N HIS A 198 8.31 -11.98 33.17
CA HIS A 198 7.16 -11.19 32.74
C HIS A 198 6.58 -11.70 31.42
N PRO A 199 5.25 -11.89 31.28
CA PRO A 199 4.63 -12.41 30.05
C PRO A 199 5.09 -11.72 28.77
N LEU A 200 5.19 -10.37 28.78
CA LEU A 200 5.67 -9.59 27.62
C LEU A 200 7.13 -9.89 27.22
N ALA A 201 7.95 -10.36 28.12
CA ALA A 201 9.30 -10.83 27.78
C ALA A 201 9.26 -12.22 27.15
N LEU A 202 8.42 -13.11 27.69
CA LEU A 202 8.27 -14.48 27.21
C LEU A 202 7.70 -14.59 25.78
N ILE A 203 6.86 -13.66 25.37
CA ILE A 203 6.24 -13.71 24.03
C ILE A 203 7.18 -13.27 22.91
N GLN A 204 8.25 -12.55 23.19
CA GLN A 204 9.12 -11.95 22.18
C GLN A 204 9.77 -12.95 21.21
N PRO A 205 10.30 -14.11 21.63
CA PRO A 205 10.85 -15.11 20.71
C PRO A 205 9.81 -15.63 19.72
N GLN A 206 8.59 -15.86 20.18
CA GLN A 206 7.49 -16.34 19.34
C GLN A 206 7.03 -15.27 18.37
N TRP A 207 6.97 -14.01 18.83
CA TRP A 207 6.64 -12.87 17.96
C TRP A 207 7.60 -12.74 16.78
N GLN A 208 8.88 -12.98 16.94
CA GLN A 208 9.86 -12.84 15.85
C GLN A 208 9.56 -13.76 14.65
N THR A 209 8.98 -14.92 14.90
CA THR A 209 8.59 -15.91 13.87
C THR A 209 7.13 -15.79 13.46
N CYS A 210 6.33 -15.01 14.19
CA CYS A 210 4.90 -14.86 13.99
C CYS A 210 4.61 -14.06 12.71
N ARG A 211 3.77 -14.62 11.83
CA ARG A 211 3.26 -13.97 10.60
C ARG A 211 1.80 -13.55 10.70
N VAL A 212 1.15 -13.90 11.81
CA VAL A 212 -0.24 -13.53 12.07
C VAL A 212 -0.33 -12.02 12.30
N ASN A 213 -1.41 -11.42 11.83
CA ASN A 213 -1.75 -10.03 12.10
C ASN A 213 -3.26 -9.88 12.05
N LEU A 214 -3.86 -9.35 13.11
CA LEU A 214 -5.30 -9.02 13.14
C LEU A 214 -5.66 -7.87 12.19
N LEU A 215 -4.66 -7.07 11.77
CA LEU A 215 -4.85 -5.93 10.88
C LEU A 215 -4.95 -6.36 9.41
N HIS A 216 -6.05 -7.02 9.05
CA HIS A 216 -6.36 -7.41 7.68
C HIS A 216 -7.81 -7.06 7.32
N GLY A 217 -8.22 -7.30 6.09
CA GLY A 217 -9.57 -6.96 5.64
C GLY A 217 -9.85 -5.47 5.80
N GLU A 218 -10.90 -5.12 6.54
CA GLU A 218 -11.27 -3.74 6.82
C GLU A 218 -10.26 -2.99 7.70
N PHE A 219 -9.54 -3.69 8.58
CA PHE A 219 -8.49 -3.15 9.43
C PHE A 219 -7.11 -3.10 8.77
N SER A 220 -7.01 -3.44 7.49
CA SER A 220 -5.72 -3.42 6.79
C SER A 220 -5.13 -2.02 6.76
N LEU A 221 -3.88 -1.87 7.21
CA LEU A 221 -3.13 -0.61 7.19
C LEU A 221 -3.07 0.04 5.79
N LYS A 222 -3.22 -0.76 4.73
CA LYS A 222 -3.29 -0.27 3.33
C LYS A 222 -4.67 0.28 2.97
N ALA A 223 -5.74 -0.08 3.68
CA ALA A 223 -7.10 0.33 3.35
C ALA A 223 -7.36 1.80 3.70
N GLY A 224 -6.85 2.31 4.83
CA GLY A 224 -6.96 3.71 5.24
C GLY A 224 -6.18 4.66 4.33
N HIS A 225 -4.94 4.33 4.01
CA HIS A 225 -4.11 5.12 3.08
C HIS A 225 -4.54 4.95 1.61
N GLY A 226 -5.10 3.78 1.24
CA GLY A 226 -5.51 3.49 -0.14
C GLY A 226 -6.75 4.24 -0.60
N ARG A 227 -7.73 4.50 0.25
CA ARG A 227 -8.94 5.27 -0.12
C ARG A 227 -8.65 6.76 -0.23
N ALA A 228 -7.98 7.34 0.76
CA ALA A 228 -7.56 8.74 0.72
C ALA A 228 -6.54 9.00 -0.40
N ALA A 229 -5.57 8.12 -0.61
CA ALA A 229 -4.61 8.22 -1.70
C ALA A 229 -5.25 7.98 -3.08
N LYS A 230 -6.24 7.08 -3.20
CA LYS A 230 -6.99 6.89 -4.45
C LYS A 230 -7.89 8.08 -4.75
N SER A 231 -8.59 8.63 -3.77
CA SER A 231 -9.41 9.84 -3.94
C SER A 231 -8.54 11.06 -4.26
N MET A 232 -7.38 11.21 -3.63
CA MET A 232 -6.44 12.29 -3.91
C MET A 232 -5.78 12.14 -5.29
N LYS A 233 -5.43 10.92 -5.72
CA LYS A 233 -4.95 10.66 -7.08
C LYS A 233 -6.05 10.92 -8.12
N ALA A 234 -7.29 10.49 -7.86
CA ALA A 234 -8.43 10.79 -8.73
C ALA A 234 -8.72 12.31 -8.81
N ALA A 235 -8.63 13.02 -7.68
CA ALA A 235 -8.77 14.48 -7.65
C ALA A 235 -7.63 15.19 -8.38
N MET A 236 -6.38 14.72 -8.26
CA MET A 236 -5.24 15.24 -9.02
C MET A 236 -5.39 15.02 -10.52
N VAL A 237 -5.83 13.82 -10.94
CA VAL A 237 -6.09 13.52 -12.36
C VAL A 237 -7.22 14.39 -12.89
N ALA A 238 -8.32 14.53 -12.14
CA ALA A 238 -9.44 15.41 -12.53
C ALA A 238 -9.00 16.87 -12.61
N ALA A 239 -8.21 17.37 -11.67
CA ALA A 239 -7.66 18.72 -11.71
C ALA A 239 -6.70 18.91 -12.90
N GLY A 240 -5.88 17.91 -13.21
CA GLY A 240 -5.00 17.90 -14.38
C GLY A 240 -5.77 17.97 -15.69
N VAL A 241 -6.81 17.14 -15.86
CA VAL A 241 -7.69 17.15 -17.05
C VAL A 241 -8.42 18.49 -17.18
N LEU A 242 -8.95 19.03 -16.07
CA LEU A 242 -9.56 20.36 -16.05
C LEU A 242 -8.58 21.48 -16.43
N SER A 243 -7.36 21.44 -15.91
CA SER A 243 -6.33 22.43 -16.24
C SER A 243 -5.94 22.38 -17.71
N VAL A 244 -5.76 21.17 -18.26
CA VAL A 244 -5.48 20.98 -19.70
C VAL A 244 -6.68 21.42 -20.54
N GLY A 245 -7.91 21.09 -20.12
CA GLY A 245 -9.14 21.53 -20.78
C GLY A 245 -9.30 23.06 -20.80
N LEU A 246 -8.99 23.74 -19.69
CA LEU A 246 -9.04 25.20 -19.60
C LEU A 246 -7.95 25.88 -20.42
N LEU A 247 -6.75 25.28 -20.54
CA LEU A 247 -5.64 25.84 -21.32
C LEU A 247 -5.82 25.60 -22.84
N LEU A 248 -6.27 24.44 -23.24
CA LEU A 248 -6.39 24.05 -24.66
C LEU A 248 -7.78 24.30 -25.21
N GLY A 249 -8.83 24.21 -24.38
CA GLY A 249 -10.23 24.40 -24.82
C GLY A 249 -10.48 25.70 -25.57
N PRO A 250 -10.10 26.87 -25.02
CA PRO A 250 -10.28 28.14 -25.73
C PRO A 250 -9.49 28.23 -27.04
N ARG A 251 -8.28 27.64 -27.06
CA ARG A 251 -7.44 27.64 -28.29
C ARG A 251 -8.02 26.74 -29.37
N ILE A 252 -8.51 25.55 -29.00
CA ILE A 252 -9.18 24.63 -29.93
C ILE A 252 -10.50 25.23 -30.43
N ALA A 253 -11.29 25.84 -29.54
CA ALA A 253 -12.53 26.50 -29.91
C ALA A 253 -12.27 27.69 -30.87
N MET A 254 -11.24 28.48 -30.60
CA MET A 254 -10.83 29.60 -31.46
C MET A 254 -10.32 29.12 -32.84
N ALA A 255 -9.51 28.04 -32.85
CA ALA A 255 -9.07 27.43 -34.10
C ALA A 255 -10.25 26.87 -34.92
N TRP A 256 -11.20 26.22 -34.25
CA TRP A 256 -12.40 25.69 -34.89
C TRP A 256 -13.30 26.82 -35.41
N MET A 257 -13.47 27.93 -34.68
CA MET A 257 -14.18 29.13 -35.15
C MET A 257 -13.51 29.77 -36.36
N LEU A 258 -12.17 29.85 -36.37
CA LEU A 258 -11.41 30.41 -37.50
C LEU A 258 -11.58 29.54 -38.75
N VAL A 259 -11.53 28.22 -38.63
CA VAL A 259 -11.78 27.30 -39.74
C VAL A 259 -13.22 27.42 -40.27
N GLN A 260 -14.19 27.59 -39.39
CA GLN A 260 -15.59 27.84 -39.83
C GLN A 260 -15.75 29.21 -40.51
N GLN A 261 -15.09 30.24 -40.02
CA GLN A 261 -15.09 31.56 -40.67
C GLN A 261 -14.42 31.50 -42.04
N GLU A 262 -13.29 30.81 -42.15
CA GLU A 262 -12.58 30.65 -43.42
C GLU A 262 -13.42 29.93 -44.46
N ASN A 263 -14.16 28.85 -44.07
CA ASN A 263 -15.08 28.14 -44.95
C ASN A 263 -16.25 29.03 -45.39
N ARG A 264 -16.81 29.87 -44.51
CA ARG A 264 -17.89 30.82 -44.87
C ARG A 264 -17.40 31.87 -45.83
N VAL A 265 -16.22 32.46 -45.54
CA VAL A 265 -15.63 33.49 -46.44
C VAL A 265 -15.29 32.90 -47.81
N GLN A 266 -14.83 31.62 -47.87
CA GLN A 266 -14.60 30.97 -49.15
C GLN A 266 -15.90 30.71 -49.92
N GLU A 267 -16.95 30.29 -49.20
CA GLU A 267 -18.28 30.12 -49.85
C GLU A 267 -18.84 31.42 -50.37
N GLU A 268 -18.70 32.52 -49.60
CA GLU A 268 -19.14 33.87 -50.05
C GLU A 268 -18.31 34.34 -51.24
N ILE A 269 -16.96 34.15 -51.20
CA ILE A 269 -16.10 34.49 -52.35
C ILE A 269 -16.50 33.71 -53.61
N VAL A 270 -16.77 32.41 -53.42
CA VAL A 270 -17.22 31.56 -54.55
C VAL A 270 -18.58 32.01 -55.08
N GLN A 271 -19.53 32.37 -54.20
CA GLN A 271 -20.84 32.87 -54.61
C GLN A 271 -20.75 34.21 -55.33
N VAL A 272 -19.96 35.16 -54.81
CA VAL A 272 -19.72 36.46 -55.43
C VAL A 272 -19.02 36.30 -56.77
N TYR A 273 -18.04 35.39 -56.86
CA TYR A 273 -17.32 35.10 -58.11
C TYR A 273 -18.21 34.44 -59.16
N GLN A 274 -19.05 33.49 -58.77
CA GLN A 274 -20.02 32.86 -59.69
C GLN A 274 -21.10 33.83 -60.17
N HIS A 275 -21.45 34.82 -59.32
CA HIS A 275 -22.43 35.84 -59.71
C HIS A 275 -21.89 36.86 -60.73
N HIS A 276 -20.61 37.18 -60.64
CA HIS A 276 -19.98 38.21 -61.48
C HIS A 276 -19.28 37.64 -62.74
N PHE A 277 -18.91 36.35 -62.73
CA PHE A 277 -18.19 35.72 -63.85
C PHE A 277 -18.74 34.35 -64.21
N PRO A 278 -19.94 34.27 -64.84
CA PRO A 278 -20.59 32.98 -65.06
C PRO A 278 -19.92 32.10 -66.12
N SER A 279 -18.92 32.59 -66.84
CA SER A 279 -18.30 31.91 -68.01
C SER A 279 -16.96 31.17 -67.65
N MET A 280 -16.39 31.31 -66.44
CA MET A 280 -15.14 30.62 -66.09
C MET A 280 -15.35 29.36 -65.20
N ARG A 281 -15.44 28.23 -65.85
CA ARG A 281 -15.56 26.89 -65.22
C ARG A 281 -14.24 26.27 -64.83
N GLN A 282 -13.23 26.95 -64.35
CA GLN A 282 -11.95 26.36 -63.93
C GLN A 282 -11.59 26.69 -62.47
N GLN A 283 -12.26 25.97 -61.57
CA GLN A 283 -11.94 26.02 -60.12
C GLN A 283 -11.04 24.88 -59.63
N THR A 284 -10.49 24.08 -60.50
CA THR A 284 -9.72 22.86 -60.11
C THR A 284 -8.26 23.15 -59.67
N ASN A 285 -7.75 24.33 -59.92
CA ASN A 285 -6.32 24.60 -59.71
C ASN A 285 -5.94 25.24 -58.37
N ILE A 286 -6.87 25.86 -57.64
CA ILE A 286 -6.55 26.51 -56.38
C ILE A 286 -6.20 25.50 -55.29
N LYS A 287 -6.97 24.37 -55.20
CA LYS A 287 -6.68 23.27 -54.28
C LYS A 287 -5.35 22.56 -54.61
N TYR A 288 -5.00 22.45 -55.86
CA TYR A 288 -3.75 21.77 -56.28
C TYR A 288 -2.51 22.58 -55.94
N HIS A 289 -2.53 23.91 -56.16
CA HIS A 289 -1.40 24.80 -55.80
C HIS A 289 -1.26 24.97 -54.30
N PHE A 290 -2.36 24.99 -53.55
CA PHE A 290 -2.32 25.03 -52.09
C PHE A 290 -1.77 23.73 -51.49
N GLY A 291 -2.15 22.57 -52.06
CA GLY A 291 -1.61 21.28 -51.65
C GLY A 291 -0.11 21.08 -51.95
N GLN A 292 0.42 21.71 -53.00
CA GLN A 292 1.86 21.71 -53.27
C GLN A 292 2.65 22.66 -52.38
N SER A 293 2.07 23.77 -51.94
CA SER A 293 2.71 24.71 -51.00
C SER A 293 2.76 24.11 -49.57
N LEU A 294 1.76 23.33 -49.17
CA LEU A 294 1.75 22.58 -47.92
C LEU A 294 2.78 21.44 -47.87
N LYS A 295 3.06 20.81 -49.04
CA LYS A 295 4.15 19.78 -49.11
C LYS A 295 5.57 20.33 -49.03
N LYS A 296 5.75 21.64 -49.18
CA LYS A 296 7.04 22.32 -49.06
C LYS A 296 7.29 22.91 -47.67
N GLN A 297 6.28 22.95 -46.81
CA GLN A 297 6.50 23.31 -45.40
C GLN A 297 7.18 22.16 -44.66
N SER A 298 8.19 22.45 -43.87
CA SER A 298 8.95 21.54 -43.00
C SER A 298 8.03 20.55 -42.26
N LYS A 299 8.40 19.27 -42.19
CA LYS A 299 7.69 18.24 -41.44
C LYS A 299 7.32 18.80 -40.05
N GLY A 300 6.04 18.78 -39.71
CA GLY A 300 5.57 19.38 -38.46
C GLY A 300 6.17 18.68 -37.24
N PHE A 301 6.21 19.39 -36.12
CA PHE A 301 6.79 18.96 -34.85
C PHE A 301 6.46 17.50 -34.46
N PHE A 302 5.21 17.07 -34.65
CA PHE A 302 4.79 15.70 -34.28
C PHE A 302 5.44 14.60 -35.14
N LEU A 303 5.78 14.89 -36.40
CA LEU A 303 6.53 13.94 -37.23
C LEU A 303 7.97 13.81 -36.78
N GLN A 304 8.58 14.93 -36.35
CA GLN A 304 9.92 14.94 -35.76
C GLN A 304 9.97 14.14 -34.44
N LEU A 305 8.90 14.20 -33.63
CA LEU A 305 8.74 13.43 -32.39
C LEU A 305 8.67 11.93 -32.65
N ASP A 306 7.95 11.47 -33.67
CA ASP A 306 7.84 10.05 -34.03
C ASP A 306 9.20 9.48 -34.47
N GLU A 307 9.96 10.26 -35.22
CA GLU A 307 11.32 9.86 -35.64
C GLU A 307 12.29 9.83 -34.45
N LEU A 308 12.16 10.76 -33.51
CA LEU A 308 12.95 10.81 -32.29
C LEU A 308 12.66 9.62 -31.37
N GLU A 309 11.37 9.25 -31.22
CA GLU A 309 10.97 8.10 -30.39
C GLU A 309 11.49 6.78 -30.96
N LYS A 310 11.49 6.61 -32.29
CA LYS A 310 12.09 5.43 -32.95
C LYS A 310 13.59 5.35 -32.66
N ALA A 311 14.29 6.48 -32.68
CA ALA A 311 15.71 6.51 -32.35
C ALA A 311 15.98 6.21 -30.87
N ARG A 312 15.11 6.67 -29.96
CA ARG A 312 15.18 6.36 -28.53
C ARG A 312 15.02 4.86 -28.27
N GLN A 313 14.05 4.22 -28.93
CA GLN A 313 13.82 2.76 -28.81
C GLN A 313 15.02 1.93 -29.25
N ALA A 314 15.82 2.45 -30.17
CA ALA A 314 17.05 1.78 -30.63
C ALA A 314 18.21 1.88 -29.61
N VAL A 315 18.12 2.80 -28.62
CA VAL A 315 19.17 3.00 -27.59
C VAL A 315 18.51 2.99 -26.20
N PRO A 316 18.11 1.83 -25.65
CA PRO A 316 17.37 1.74 -24.40
C PRO A 316 18.15 2.16 -23.14
N ALA A 317 19.46 2.34 -23.23
CA ALA A 317 20.32 2.80 -22.14
C ALA A 317 20.30 4.33 -21.92
N MET A 318 19.46 5.06 -22.64
CA MET A 318 19.33 6.51 -22.60
C MET A 318 17.87 6.90 -22.35
N GLU A 319 17.66 7.93 -21.55
CA GLU A 319 16.38 8.57 -21.31
C GLU A 319 16.41 10.05 -21.73
N ILE A 320 15.27 10.55 -22.19
CA ILE A 320 15.07 11.97 -22.53
C ILE A 320 14.33 12.59 -21.37
N ASP A 321 14.99 13.44 -20.61
CA ASP A 321 14.46 14.10 -19.42
C ASP A 321 13.61 15.32 -19.77
N LEU A 322 14.03 16.08 -20.78
CA LEU A 322 13.37 17.30 -21.21
C LEU A 322 13.52 17.47 -22.73
N LEU A 323 12.45 17.93 -23.37
CA LEU A 323 12.42 18.26 -24.79
C LEU A 323 11.84 19.67 -24.95
N GLU A 324 12.59 20.56 -25.58
CA GLU A 324 12.18 21.90 -25.94
C GLU A 324 12.22 22.08 -27.46
N TYR A 325 11.17 22.68 -28.02
CA TYR A 325 11.08 22.98 -29.43
C TYR A 325 10.84 24.45 -29.70
N ASP A 326 11.77 25.07 -30.38
CA ASP A 326 11.63 26.45 -30.89
C ASP A 326 11.05 26.45 -32.32
N ALA A 327 9.75 26.78 -32.41
CA ALA A 327 9.02 26.79 -33.66
C ALA A 327 9.50 27.91 -34.64
N GLN A 328 10.13 28.99 -34.15
CA GLN A 328 10.62 30.07 -34.99
C GLN A 328 11.92 29.68 -35.68
N GLN A 329 12.81 29.01 -34.97
CA GLN A 329 14.08 28.57 -35.49
C GLN A 329 14.09 27.12 -36.00
N ASN A 330 12.98 26.40 -35.82
CA ASN A 330 12.84 24.97 -36.10
C ASN A 330 13.97 24.16 -35.45
N THR A 331 14.29 24.48 -34.19
CA THR A 331 15.37 23.86 -33.42
C THR A 331 14.81 23.05 -32.29
N LEU A 332 15.33 21.83 -32.14
CA LEU A 332 15.01 20.90 -31.05
C LEU A 332 16.17 20.87 -30.07
N THR A 333 15.86 21.04 -28.78
CA THR A 333 16.82 20.90 -27.69
C THR A 333 16.35 19.81 -26.75
N LEU A 334 17.22 18.81 -26.51
CA LEU A 334 16.97 17.67 -25.66
C LEU A 334 17.92 17.70 -24.46
N SER A 335 17.40 17.54 -23.26
CA SER A 335 18.20 17.15 -22.11
C SER A 335 18.08 15.66 -21.94
N VAL A 336 19.18 14.95 -21.92
CA VAL A 336 19.22 13.49 -21.91
C VAL A 336 20.11 12.97 -20.80
N SER A 337 19.72 11.84 -20.23
CA SER A 337 20.52 11.09 -19.26
C SER A 337 20.80 9.67 -19.76
N ALA A 338 21.97 9.14 -19.43
CA ALA A 338 22.37 7.79 -19.82
C ALA A 338 23.18 7.10 -18.73
N GLN A 339 23.11 5.79 -18.71
CA GLN A 339 23.90 4.94 -17.80
C GLN A 339 25.38 4.88 -18.21
N ASN A 340 25.68 5.16 -19.46
CA ASN A 340 27.05 5.18 -19.95
C ASN A 340 27.23 6.24 -21.06
N GLN A 341 28.41 6.81 -21.15
CA GLN A 341 28.76 7.84 -22.13
C GLN A 341 28.65 7.37 -23.61
N PRO A 342 28.99 6.12 -23.99
CA PRO A 342 28.79 5.65 -25.35
C PRO A 342 27.35 5.64 -25.85
N ALA A 343 26.35 5.50 -24.95
CA ALA A 343 24.93 5.52 -25.33
C ALA A 343 24.50 6.89 -25.87
N LEU A 344 25.00 7.99 -25.30
CA LEU A 344 24.76 9.35 -25.79
C LEU A 344 25.27 9.54 -27.22
N GLN A 345 26.46 9.04 -27.49
CA GLN A 345 27.07 9.10 -28.82
C GLN A 345 26.33 8.22 -29.83
N ALA A 346 25.90 7.03 -29.39
CA ALA A 346 25.11 6.11 -30.21
C ALA A 346 23.78 6.73 -30.65
N PHE A 347 23.10 7.44 -29.75
CA PHE A 347 21.86 8.12 -30.06
C PHE A 347 22.04 9.23 -31.09
N VAL A 348 23.06 10.08 -30.96
CA VAL A 348 23.38 11.12 -31.94
C VAL A 348 23.72 10.52 -33.31
N ASN A 349 24.44 9.41 -33.35
CA ASN A 349 24.74 8.71 -34.59
C ASN A 349 23.48 8.10 -35.24
N GLN A 350 22.56 7.53 -34.43
CA GLN A 350 21.32 6.94 -34.92
C GLN A 350 20.36 8.00 -35.49
N THR A 351 20.36 9.20 -34.93
CA THR A 351 19.51 10.31 -35.41
C THR A 351 20.10 11.09 -36.58
N ARG A 352 21.35 10.81 -36.98
CA ARG A 352 22.11 11.58 -37.97
C ARG A 352 21.48 11.63 -39.36
N GLU A 353 20.67 10.65 -39.73
CA GLU A 353 19.97 10.66 -41.03
C GLU A 353 18.87 11.74 -41.09
N ASN A 354 18.14 11.95 -39.98
CA ASN A 354 16.97 12.83 -39.92
C ASN A 354 17.25 14.16 -39.19
N PHE A 355 18.26 14.20 -38.33
CA PHE A 355 18.59 15.37 -37.51
C PHE A 355 20.08 15.72 -37.61
N ASP A 356 20.37 17.00 -37.49
CA ASP A 356 21.72 17.52 -37.33
C ASP A 356 21.94 17.96 -35.88
N PHE A 357 22.18 16.97 -35.02
CA PHE A 357 22.32 17.15 -33.57
C PHE A 357 23.78 17.37 -33.16
N THR A 358 23.97 18.32 -32.26
CA THR A 358 25.26 18.58 -31.60
C THR A 358 25.14 18.18 -30.12
N LEU A 359 26.07 17.32 -29.66
CA LEU A 359 26.13 16.84 -28.28
C LEU A 359 26.99 17.78 -27.43
N GLN A 360 26.43 18.28 -26.34
CA GLN A 360 27.14 19.04 -25.32
C GLN A 360 27.06 18.30 -23.97
N PRO A 361 28.15 17.67 -23.49
CA PRO A 361 28.16 16.96 -22.22
C PRO A 361 28.03 17.96 -21.06
N VAL A 362 27.12 17.67 -20.10
CA VAL A 362 26.88 18.49 -18.91
C VAL A 362 27.50 17.83 -17.68
N SER A 363 27.48 16.49 -17.57
CA SER A 363 28.09 15.76 -16.45
C SER A 363 29.08 14.71 -16.94
N THR A 364 30.18 14.57 -16.22
CA THR A 364 31.22 13.53 -16.44
C THR A 364 31.14 12.37 -15.45
N THR A 365 30.16 12.39 -14.53
CA THR A 365 29.88 11.34 -13.51
C THR A 365 28.50 10.77 -13.72
N GLU A 366 28.26 9.53 -13.31
CA GLU A 366 26.95 8.89 -13.38
C GLU A 366 25.90 9.61 -12.49
N PRO A 367 24.69 9.81 -13.02
CA PRO A 367 24.25 9.57 -14.39
C PRO A 367 24.84 10.60 -15.35
N TYR A 368 25.31 10.11 -16.51
CA TYR A 368 25.86 10.98 -17.55
C TYR A 368 24.74 11.80 -18.19
N THR A 369 24.78 13.10 -18.05
CA THR A 369 23.80 14.03 -18.64
C THR A 369 24.42 14.82 -19.78
N ALA A 370 23.64 15.10 -20.80
CA ALA A 370 24.05 15.92 -21.93
C ALA A 370 22.89 16.74 -22.48
N MET A 371 23.22 17.90 -23.07
CA MET A 371 22.30 18.63 -23.92
C MET A 371 22.59 18.32 -25.39
N ILE A 372 21.53 18.01 -26.12
CA ILE A 372 21.58 17.73 -27.56
C ILE A 372 20.70 18.79 -28.24
N ALA A 373 21.30 19.62 -29.06
CA ALA A 373 20.55 20.64 -29.78
C ALA A 373 20.78 20.52 -31.28
N GLY A 374 19.75 20.74 -32.10
CA GLY A 374 19.87 20.68 -33.53
C GLY A 374 18.55 20.88 -34.27
N LYS A 375 18.63 20.70 -35.60
CA LYS A 375 17.51 20.89 -36.52
C LYS A 375 17.19 19.59 -37.25
N HIS A 376 15.92 19.42 -37.61
CA HIS A 376 15.53 18.39 -38.55
C HIS A 376 16.01 18.77 -39.95
N LYS A 377 16.56 17.81 -40.68
CA LYS A 377 17.08 17.98 -42.04
C LYS A 377 16.00 18.16 -43.09
#